data_52a7583d9a5a26d33685c559337f4099
#
_entry.id   52a7583d9a5a26d33685c559337f4099
#
_cell.length_a   1.000
_cell.length_b   1.000
_cell.length_c   1.000
_cell.angle_alpha   90.00
_cell.angle_beta   90.00
_cell.angle_gamma   90.00
#
_symmetry.space_group_name_H-M   'P 1'
#
loop_
_entity.id
_entity.type
_entity.pdbx_description
1 polymer ?
#
loop_
_entity_poly.entity_id
_entity_poly.type
_entity_poly.pdbx_seq_one_letter_code
_entity_poly.pdbx_strand_id
1 'polypeptide(L)'
;MQFTLTDLQNEIKENSNKLLRENIDLLETIQKVDENCRIDKKVWDLVIDQGWLALDVPEEDGGLGFSNTDTAILSEVLGYYMPIIPIFSSGVVFKHILMNSKKEKKDELLPEIISGEKIGTFAVYESDKYEIDHDALNTQLTTTDSGYILSGNKKYVMFGDVSDYIAVLAKHEDGYKFVLVSSGSDGVTIKETTSLDQTRPMCELEMSDVVLGSDAVLIELDAELSEWNKVKNIALGYLAMEQVGASQACLDMSTQYAKERIQFGRPIGSFQAIQHICANMLMQLESSKSVAYSAVRVDYSDDVETEMSSMLAKSYCSEVFNKIAGDNIQVHGGIGFTWEHPAHLYFKKAKSDSLLLGTPKLARDKIAELLNL
;
A
#
# COMPACT_ATOMS: atom_id res chain seq x y z
N MET A 1 -20.98 11.67 -10.92
CA MET A 1 -21.65 11.23 -9.69
C MET A 1 -20.99 11.99 -8.54
N GLN A 2 -21.71 12.67 -7.70
CA GLN A 2 -21.14 13.25 -6.49
C GLN A 2 -21.09 12.13 -5.44
N PHE A 3 -19.88 11.66 -5.11
CA PHE A 3 -19.73 10.63 -4.08
C PHE A 3 -19.97 11.28 -2.71
N THR A 4 -21.15 11.05 -2.17
CA THR A 4 -21.48 11.50 -0.81
C THR A 4 -21.08 10.38 0.16
N LEU A 5 -20.24 10.69 1.12
CA LEU A 5 -19.90 9.79 2.21
C LEU A 5 -21.12 9.60 3.11
N THR A 6 -21.27 8.41 3.69
CA THR A 6 -22.24 8.15 4.76
C THR A 6 -21.83 8.88 6.03
N ASP A 7 -22.74 8.98 7.01
CA ASP A 7 -22.42 9.60 8.30
C ASP A 7 -21.27 8.85 9.00
N LEU A 8 -21.27 7.51 8.96
CA LEU A 8 -20.18 6.68 9.49
C LEU A 8 -18.84 6.97 8.79
N GLN A 9 -18.84 7.05 7.46
CA GLN A 9 -17.65 7.34 6.69
C GLN A 9 -17.07 8.73 6.98
N ASN A 10 -17.93 9.72 7.16
CA ASN A 10 -17.53 11.06 7.59
C ASN A 10 -16.90 11.02 8.99
N GLU A 11 -17.53 10.30 9.94
CA GLU A 11 -17.01 10.14 11.29
C GLU A 11 -15.64 9.47 11.32
N ILE A 12 -15.45 8.38 10.57
CA ILE A 12 -14.14 7.70 10.42
C ILE A 12 -13.10 8.70 9.90
N LYS A 13 -13.44 9.45 8.83
CA LYS A 13 -12.53 10.41 8.21
C LYS A 13 -12.16 11.56 9.15
N GLU A 14 -13.14 12.15 9.83
CA GLU A 14 -12.91 13.27 10.76
C GLU A 14 -12.09 12.85 11.97
N ASN A 15 -12.43 11.73 12.61
CA ASN A 15 -11.75 11.23 13.79
C ASN A 15 -10.30 10.82 13.46
N SER A 16 -10.08 10.09 12.36
CA SER A 16 -8.74 9.70 11.94
C SER A 16 -7.88 10.91 11.53
N ASN A 17 -8.46 11.90 10.81
CA ASN A 17 -7.74 13.14 10.49
C ASN A 17 -7.33 13.90 11.75
N LYS A 18 -8.23 14.03 12.73
CA LYS A 18 -7.93 14.70 13.99
C LYS A 18 -6.79 13.99 14.71
N LEU A 19 -6.89 12.65 14.86
CA LEU A 19 -5.88 11.86 15.56
C LEU A 19 -4.51 11.97 14.90
N LEU A 20 -4.43 11.80 13.59
CA LEU A 20 -3.14 11.84 12.89
C LEU A 20 -2.54 13.26 12.86
N ARG A 21 -3.37 14.29 12.69
CA ARG A 21 -2.91 15.69 12.76
C ARG A 21 -2.29 16.06 14.11
N GLU A 22 -2.81 15.51 15.20
CA GLU A 22 -2.28 15.77 16.56
C GLU A 22 -1.01 14.96 16.85
N ASN A 23 -0.71 13.91 16.08
CA ASN A 23 0.37 12.97 16.37
C ASN A 23 1.46 12.87 15.30
N ILE A 24 1.25 13.42 14.12
CA ILE A 24 2.24 13.40 13.02
C ILE A 24 2.60 14.81 12.61
N ASP A 25 3.91 15.10 12.66
CA ASP A 25 4.53 16.27 12.03
C ASP A 25 5.36 15.77 10.83
N LEU A 26 5.11 16.32 9.65
CA LEU A 26 5.86 15.98 8.44
C LEU A 26 7.35 16.36 8.51
N LEU A 27 7.71 17.35 9.30
CA LEU A 27 9.12 17.70 9.54
C LEU A 27 9.80 16.65 10.43
N GLU A 28 9.10 16.11 11.41
CA GLU A 28 9.58 14.95 12.17
C GLU A 28 9.67 13.69 11.29
N THR A 29 8.75 13.52 10.34
CA THR A 29 8.83 12.41 9.36
C THR A 29 10.10 12.51 8.52
N ILE A 30 10.51 13.72 8.10
CA ILE A 30 11.80 13.92 7.40
C ILE A 30 12.97 13.46 8.27
N GLN A 31 12.99 13.82 9.54
CA GLN A 31 14.05 13.42 10.47
C GLN A 31 14.09 11.90 10.67
N LYS A 32 12.94 11.27 10.88
CA LYS A 32 12.81 9.81 10.98
C LYS A 32 13.33 9.09 9.75
N VAL A 33 13.03 9.63 8.55
CA VAL A 33 13.54 9.11 7.27
C VAL A 33 15.07 9.26 7.20
N ASP A 34 15.63 10.40 7.59
CA ASP A 34 17.08 10.63 7.60
C ASP A 34 17.82 9.71 8.60
N GLU A 35 17.15 9.39 9.71
CA GLU A 35 17.63 8.45 10.74
C GLU A 35 17.39 6.97 10.37
N ASN A 36 16.90 6.67 9.17
CA ASN A 36 16.55 5.32 8.70
C ASN A 36 15.53 4.61 9.61
N CYS A 37 14.50 5.33 10.07
CA CYS A 37 13.44 4.76 10.89
C CYS A 37 12.70 3.67 10.09
N ARG A 38 12.64 2.47 10.64
CA ARG A 38 11.99 1.32 9.98
C ARG A 38 10.51 1.20 10.33
N ILE A 39 10.10 1.74 11.47
CA ILE A 39 8.69 1.82 11.91
C ILE A 39 8.54 2.96 12.91
N ASP A 40 7.56 3.83 12.71
CA ASP A 40 7.13 4.79 13.72
C ASP A 40 6.22 4.09 14.74
N LYS A 41 6.86 3.54 15.78
CA LYS A 41 6.17 2.76 16.79
C LYS A 41 5.06 3.54 17.49
N LYS A 42 5.26 4.85 17.74
CA LYS A 42 4.23 5.70 18.36
C LYS A 42 2.95 5.74 17.52
N VAL A 43 3.09 5.92 16.21
CA VAL A 43 1.94 5.98 15.30
C VAL A 43 1.36 4.59 15.08
N TRP A 44 2.20 3.54 15.05
CA TRP A 44 1.71 2.16 14.95
C TRP A 44 0.87 1.77 16.17
N ASP A 45 1.33 2.07 17.38
CA ASP A 45 0.58 1.81 18.61
C ASP A 45 -0.76 2.55 18.61
N LEU A 46 -0.81 3.80 18.10
CA LEU A 46 -2.09 4.53 17.91
C LEU A 46 -3.06 3.82 16.97
N VAL A 47 -2.58 3.27 15.86
CA VAL A 47 -3.40 2.51 14.89
C VAL A 47 -3.98 1.27 15.55
N ILE A 48 -3.18 0.57 16.36
CA ILE A 48 -3.59 -0.60 17.14
C ILE A 48 -4.67 -0.21 18.17
N ASP A 49 -4.42 0.82 18.98
CA ASP A 49 -5.33 1.28 20.03
C ASP A 49 -6.70 1.70 19.48
N GLN A 50 -6.75 2.17 18.24
CA GLN A 50 -8.00 2.52 17.56
C GLN A 50 -8.68 1.32 16.87
N GLY A 51 -8.08 0.14 16.88
CA GLY A 51 -8.63 -1.07 16.25
C GLY A 51 -8.71 -0.99 14.71
N TRP A 52 -7.89 -0.14 14.07
CA TRP A 52 -7.98 0.10 12.63
C TRP A 52 -7.65 -1.13 11.78
N LEU A 53 -6.89 -2.08 12.32
CA LEU A 53 -6.55 -3.32 11.63
C LEU A 53 -7.73 -4.31 11.54
N ALA A 54 -8.73 -4.17 12.45
CA ALA A 54 -9.88 -5.06 12.57
C ALA A 54 -11.13 -4.58 11.85
N LEU A 55 -11.13 -3.37 11.25
CA LEU A 55 -12.35 -2.73 10.76
C LEU A 55 -13.12 -3.57 9.73
N ASP A 56 -12.46 -4.06 8.69
CA ASP A 56 -13.04 -4.82 7.57
C ASP A 56 -12.97 -6.34 7.76
N VAL A 57 -12.59 -6.81 8.94
CA VAL A 57 -12.65 -8.22 9.30
C VAL A 57 -14.08 -8.54 9.77
N PRO A 58 -14.68 -9.67 9.33
CA PRO A 58 -16.00 -10.11 9.79
C PRO A 58 -16.07 -10.23 11.31
N GLU A 59 -17.24 -9.95 11.91
CA GLU A 59 -17.45 -10.07 13.35
C GLU A 59 -17.21 -11.52 13.84
N GLU A 60 -17.55 -12.52 13.04
CA GLU A 60 -17.32 -13.94 13.33
C GLU A 60 -15.83 -14.31 13.40
N ASP A 61 -14.97 -13.52 12.75
CA ASP A 61 -13.50 -13.67 12.77
C ASP A 61 -12.84 -12.68 13.76
N GLY A 62 -13.63 -12.02 14.62
CA GLY A 62 -13.15 -11.12 15.68
C GLY A 62 -12.96 -9.66 15.24
N GLY A 63 -13.43 -9.27 14.07
CA GLY A 63 -13.37 -7.91 13.56
C GLY A 63 -14.63 -7.07 13.84
N LEU A 64 -14.74 -5.92 13.17
CA LEU A 64 -15.86 -4.98 13.31
C LEU A 64 -16.86 -5.04 12.15
N GLY A 65 -16.62 -5.83 11.12
CA GLY A 65 -17.54 -6.07 9.99
C GLY A 65 -17.83 -4.85 9.12
N PHE A 66 -16.95 -3.83 9.12
CA PHE A 66 -17.09 -2.68 8.24
C PHE A 66 -16.79 -3.08 6.78
N SER A 67 -17.30 -2.30 5.84
CA SER A 67 -17.03 -2.54 4.43
C SER A 67 -15.58 -2.13 4.05
N ASN A 68 -15.07 -2.70 2.97
CA ASN A 68 -13.79 -2.25 2.38
C ASN A 68 -13.81 -0.75 2.06
N THR A 69 -14.97 -0.18 1.69
CA THR A 69 -15.10 1.27 1.46
C THR A 69 -14.86 2.07 2.73
N ASP A 70 -15.42 1.64 3.85
CA ASP A 70 -15.28 2.33 5.13
C ASP A 70 -13.83 2.33 5.61
N THR A 71 -13.17 1.17 5.48
CA THR A 71 -11.76 1.01 5.86
C THR A 71 -10.81 1.74 4.90
N ALA A 72 -11.10 1.74 3.60
CA ALA A 72 -10.26 2.42 2.60
C ALA A 72 -10.20 3.95 2.80
N ILE A 73 -11.17 4.56 3.48
CA ILE A 73 -11.13 5.97 3.88
C ILE A 73 -9.93 6.25 4.80
N LEU A 74 -9.55 5.30 5.65
CA LEU A 74 -8.32 5.43 6.44
C LEU A 74 -7.07 5.53 5.57
N SER A 75 -7.02 4.80 4.45
CA SER A 75 -5.90 4.89 3.51
C SER A 75 -5.79 6.29 2.90
N GLU A 76 -6.93 6.96 2.60
CA GLU A 76 -6.92 8.35 2.16
C GLU A 76 -6.30 9.26 3.23
N VAL A 77 -6.71 9.11 4.50
CA VAL A 77 -6.16 9.91 5.60
C VAL A 77 -4.68 9.60 5.84
N LEU A 78 -4.29 8.32 5.84
CA LEU A 78 -2.90 7.90 6.00
C LEU A 78 -2.01 8.42 4.87
N GLY A 79 -2.50 8.45 3.64
CA GLY A 79 -1.80 9.05 2.51
C GLY A 79 -1.51 10.52 2.69
N TYR A 80 -2.42 11.25 3.30
CA TYR A 80 -2.23 12.68 3.62
C TYR A 80 -1.08 12.92 4.62
N TYR A 81 -0.97 12.10 5.67
CA TYR A 81 0.02 12.25 6.75
C TYR A 81 1.28 11.44 6.57
N MET A 82 1.27 10.46 5.70
CA MET A 82 2.42 9.65 5.26
C MET A 82 3.25 9.05 6.43
N PRO A 83 2.63 8.31 7.37
CA PRO A 83 3.35 7.68 8.47
C PRO A 83 4.24 6.53 8.01
N ILE A 84 5.31 6.24 8.75
CA ILE A 84 6.20 5.09 8.52
C ILE A 84 5.65 3.90 9.32
N ILE A 85 4.60 3.24 8.81
CA ILE A 85 3.94 2.10 9.48
C ILE A 85 3.58 0.99 8.49
N PRO A 86 3.56 -0.28 8.91
CA PRO A 86 3.31 -1.44 8.05
C PRO A 86 1.82 -1.68 7.74
N ILE A 87 0.95 -0.65 7.81
CA ILE A 87 -0.50 -0.86 7.66
C ILE A 87 -0.88 -1.41 6.29
N PHE A 88 -0.21 -0.97 5.21
CA PHE A 88 -0.50 -1.49 3.88
C PHE A 88 -0.05 -2.96 3.72
N SER A 89 1.17 -3.31 4.18
CA SER A 89 1.66 -4.68 4.06
C SER A 89 0.97 -5.65 5.01
N SER A 90 0.77 -5.27 6.28
CA SER A 90 0.19 -6.11 7.33
C SER A 90 -1.34 -6.00 7.37
N GLY A 91 -1.86 -4.78 7.54
CA GLY A 91 -3.28 -4.52 7.75
C GLY A 91 -4.14 -4.57 6.47
N VAL A 92 -3.52 -4.54 5.26
CA VAL A 92 -4.25 -4.73 4.00
C VAL A 92 -3.84 -6.04 3.37
N VAL A 93 -2.62 -6.17 2.82
CA VAL A 93 -2.28 -7.32 1.96
C VAL A 93 -2.18 -8.63 2.74
N PHE A 94 -1.37 -8.70 3.79
CA PHE A 94 -1.17 -9.93 4.57
C PHE A 94 -2.47 -10.38 5.24
N LYS A 95 -3.22 -9.45 5.83
CA LYS A 95 -4.53 -9.72 6.42
C LYS A 95 -5.51 -10.35 5.41
N HIS A 96 -5.61 -9.79 4.19
CA HIS A 96 -6.49 -10.36 3.16
C HIS A 96 -5.98 -11.72 2.63
N ILE A 97 -4.66 -11.97 2.62
CA ILE A 97 -4.12 -13.32 2.37
C ILE A 97 -4.62 -14.28 3.47
N LEU A 98 -4.57 -13.90 4.76
CA LEU A 98 -5.07 -14.73 5.84
C LEU A 98 -6.58 -14.97 5.78
N MET A 99 -7.36 -13.93 5.47
CA MET A 99 -8.83 -14.05 5.33
C MET A 99 -9.24 -15.06 4.24
N ASN A 100 -8.40 -15.24 3.22
CA ASN A 100 -8.58 -16.23 2.14
C ASN A 100 -7.79 -17.54 2.38
N SER A 101 -7.12 -17.70 3.52
CA SER A 101 -6.33 -18.89 3.83
C SER A 101 -7.19 -20.03 4.36
N LYS A 102 -6.56 -21.20 4.55
CA LYS A 102 -7.19 -22.34 5.25
C LYS A 102 -7.67 -21.89 6.62
N LYS A 103 -8.87 -22.38 7.01
CA LYS A 103 -9.54 -21.94 8.24
C LYS A 103 -8.65 -22.03 9.47
N GLU A 104 -7.91 -23.11 9.62
CA GLU A 104 -7.03 -23.35 10.77
C GLU A 104 -5.96 -22.25 10.90
N LYS A 105 -5.37 -21.82 9.76
CA LYS A 105 -4.37 -20.75 9.74
C LYS A 105 -4.98 -19.37 9.94
N LYS A 106 -6.16 -19.14 9.38
CA LYS A 106 -6.91 -17.92 9.64
C LYS A 106 -7.23 -17.78 11.13
N ASP A 107 -7.82 -18.82 11.74
CA ASP A 107 -8.23 -18.82 13.14
C ASP A 107 -7.02 -18.67 14.10
N GLU A 108 -5.83 -19.15 13.70
CA GLU A 108 -4.59 -19.05 14.47
C GLU A 108 -3.98 -17.63 14.40
N LEU A 109 -3.82 -17.09 13.18
CA LEU A 109 -2.96 -15.94 12.94
C LEU A 109 -3.71 -14.60 12.84
N LEU A 110 -4.96 -14.60 12.36
CA LEU A 110 -5.71 -13.37 12.14
C LEU A 110 -5.89 -12.55 13.43
N PRO A 111 -6.17 -13.16 14.61
CA PRO A 111 -6.25 -12.41 15.86
C PRO A 111 -4.96 -11.69 16.24
N GLU A 112 -3.79 -12.28 16.01
CA GLU A 112 -2.48 -11.68 16.30
C GLU A 112 -2.19 -10.47 15.39
N ILE A 113 -2.65 -10.55 14.14
CA ILE A 113 -2.47 -9.46 13.15
C ILE A 113 -3.41 -8.30 13.44
N ILE A 114 -4.70 -8.56 13.69
CA ILE A 114 -5.67 -7.48 13.92
C ILE A 114 -5.51 -6.80 15.28
N SER A 115 -4.93 -7.51 16.27
CA SER A 115 -4.53 -6.91 17.54
C SER A 115 -3.21 -6.13 17.45
N GLY A 116 -2.45 -6.27 16.35
CA GLY A 116 -1.13 -5.69 16.19
C GLY A 116 -0.03 -6.34 17.04
N GLU A 117 -0.31 -7.48 17.71
CA GLU A 117 0.68 -8.26 18.44
C GLU A 117 1.78 -8.76 17.52
N LYS A 118 1.40 -9.11 16.26
CA LYS A 118 2.29 -9.53 15.20
C LYS A 118 2.13 -8.66 13.96
N ILE A 119 3.22 -8.50 13.24
CA ILE A 119 3.27 -7.79 11.96
C ILE A 119 3.47 -8.81 10.85
N GLY A 120 2.60 -8.76 9.84
CA GLY A 120 2.71 -9.57 8.64
C GLY A 120 3.19 -8.78 7.44
N THR A 121 3.78 -9.47 6.48
CA THR A 121 4.09 -8.93 5.15
C THR A 121 3.98 -10.00 4.08
N PHE A 122 4.20 -9.62 2.84
CA PHE A 122 4.13 -10.53 1.70
C PHE A 122 5.37 -10.41 0.80
N ALA A 123 5.72 -11.50 0.12
CA ALA A 123 6.89 -11.58 -0.72
C ALA A 123 6.56 -12.32 -2.02
N VAL A 124 6.33 -11.56 -3.11
CA VAL A 124 5.86 -12.09 -4.39
C VAL A 124 6.85 -11.86 -5.54
N TYR A 125 7.65 -10.79 -5.49
CA TYR A 125 8.53 -10.39 -6.59
C TYR A 125 9.92 -11.03 -6.49
N GLU A 126 10.50 -11.39 -7.65
CA GLU A 126 11.87 -11.93 -7.77
C GLU A 126 12.73 -11.10 -8.72
N SER A 127 12.13 -10.23 -9.52
CA SER A 127 12.81 -9.37 -10.48
C SER A 127 12.52 -7.91 -10.25
N ASP A 128 13.26 -7.04 -10.95
CA ASP A 128 13.08 -5.58 -10.87
C ASP A 128 11.88 -5.07 -11.70
N LYS A 129 11.04 -5.96 -12.22
CA LYS A 129 9.90 -5.58 -13.07
C LYS A 129 8.62 -5.23 -12.31
N TYR A 130 8.54 -5.49 -11.00
CA TYR A 130 7.31 -5.36 -10.20
C TYR A 130 6.11 -6.13 -10.78
N GLU A 131 6.41 -7.24 -11.43
CA GLU A 131 5.48 -8.15 -12.08
C GLU A 131 5.83 -9.57 -11.65
N ILE A 132 4.80 -10.40 -11.46
CA ILE A 132 4.99 -11.83 -11.24
C ILE A 132 5.13 -12.48 -12.62
N ASP A 133 6.34 -12.89 -12.93
CA ASP A 133 6.62 -13.68 -14.14
C ASP A 133 6.49 -15.16 -13.75
N HIS A 134 5.40 -15.78 -14.17
CA HIS A 134 5.07 -17.17 -13.84
C HIS A 134 6.15 -18.17 -14.29
N ASP A 135 6.74 -17.93 -15.46
CA ASP A 135 7.77 -18.82 -16.03
C ASP A 135 9.12 -18.65 -15.34
N ALA A 136 9.39 -17.43 -14.84
CA ALA A 136 10.63 -17.05 -14.20
C ALA A 136 10.58 -17.11 -12.67
N LEU A 137 9.50 -17.64 -12.07
CA LEU A 137 9.43 -17.81 -10.62
C LEU A 137 10.39 -18.91 -10.16
N ASN A 138 11.44 -18.53 -9.42
CA ASN A 138 12.52 -19.41 -9.00
C ASN A 138 12.41 -19.88 -7.54
N THR A 139 11.58 -19.23 -6.70
CA THR A 139 11.34 -19.70 -5.34
C THR A 139 10.60 -21.02 -5.38
N GLN A 140 11.25 -22.08 -4.89
CA GLN A 140 10.78 -23.46 -4.95
C GLN A 140 10.32 -23.95 -3.57
N LEU A 141 9.17 -24.59 -3.55
CA LEU A 141 8.66 -25.35 -2.43
C LEU A 141 8.70 -26.83 -2.76
N THR A 142 9.47 -27.60 -2.02
CA THR A 142 9.64 -29.05 -2.22
C THR A 142 9.01 -29.82 -1.09
N THR A 143 8.17 -30.82 -1.41
CA THR A 143 7.57 -31.73 -0.41
C THR A 143 8.62 -32.65 0.20
N THR A 144 8.52 -32.87 1.51
CA THR A 144 9.30 -33.82 2.30
C THR A 144 8.39 -34.74 3.13
N ASP A 145 8.93 -35.75 3.77
CA ASP A 145 8.16 -36.67 4.63
C ASP A 145 7.47 -35.94 5.81
N SER A 146 7.99 -34.78 6.26
CA SER A 146 7.52 -34.04 7.44
C SER A 146 6.92 -32.67 7.15
N GLY A 147 6.85 -32.26 5.89
CA GLY A 147 6.35 -30.95 5.49
C GLY A 147 6.99 -30.46 4.21
N TYR A 148 7.66 -29.29 4.22
CA TYR A 148 8.24 -28.69 3.02
C TYR A 148 9.64 -28.13 3.29
N ILE A 149 10.40 -27.98 2.22
CA ILE A 149 11.62 -27.16 2.17
C ILE A 149 11.40 -26.03 1.17
N LEU A 150 11.68 -24.79 1.60
CA LEU A 150 11.55 -23.58 0.80
C LEU A 150 12.92 -22.98 0.53
N SER A 151 13.23 -22.73 -0.76
CA SER A 151 14.47 -22.06 -1.17
C SER A 151 14.18 -21.06 -2.29
N GLY A 152 14.85 -19.90 -2.25
CA GLY A 152 14.70 -18.84 -3.24
C GLY A 152 14.96 -17.45 -2.68
N ASN A 153 14.71 -16.44 -3.52
CA ASN A 153 14.93 -15.04 -3.17
C ASN A 153 13.71 -14.20 -3.56
N LYS A 154 13.36 -13.24 -2.70
CA LYS A 154 12.32 -12.25 -2.98
C LYS A 154 12.85 -10.84 -2.82
N LYS A 155 12.35 -9.95 -3.66
CA LYS A 155 12.68 -8.52 -3.67
C LYS A 155 11.48 -7.68 -3.24
N TYR A 156 11.75 -6.45 -2.81
CA TYR A 156 10.73 -5.45 -2.49
C TYR A 156 9.73 -5.90 -1.43
N VAL A 157 10.22 -6.63 -0.41
CA VAL A 157 9.42 -7.05 0.74
C VAL A 157 9.24 -5.85 1.67
N MET A 158 8.03 -5.29 1.70
CA MET A 158 7.71 -4.12 2.51
C MET A 158 7.79 -4.44 3.99
N PHE A 159 8.54 -3.61 4.76
CA PHE A 159 8.67 -3.78 6.21
C PHE A 159 9.14 -5.19 6.63
N GLY A 160 9.89 -5.89 5.76
CA GLY A 160 10.31 -7.27 6.01
C GLY A 160 11.15 -7.44 7.26
N ASP A 161 11.95 -6.44 7.60
CA ASP A 161 12.86 -6.42 8.76
C ASP A 161 12.16 -6.19 10.12
N VAL A 162 10.92 -5.69 10.10
CA VAL A 162 10.10 -5.52 11.31
C VAL A 162 8.91 -6.48 11.35
N SER A 163 8.76 -7.33 10.34
CA SER A 163 7.66 -8.30 10.26
C SER A 163 7.99 -9.59 10.99
N ASP A 164 7.01 -10.18 11.68
CA ASP A 164 7.09 -11.50 12.31
C ASP A 164 6.81 -12.61 11.29
N TYR A 165 5.83 -12.36 10.39
CA TYR A 165 5.35 -13.33 9.41
C TYR A 165 5.44 -12.80 7.98
N ILE A 166 5.81 -13.69 7.07
CA ILE A 166 5.95 -13.38 5.64
C ILE A 166 5.14 -14.40 4.84
N ALA A 167 4.14 -13.95 4.09
CA ALA A 167 3.45 -14.78 3.10
C ALA A 167 4.29 -14.82 1.82
N VAL A 168 4.92 -15.95 1.53
CA VAL A 168 5.83 -16.12 0.40
C VAL A 168 5.14 -16.86 -0.74
N LEU A 169 5.12 -16.26 -1.94
CA LEU A 169 4.70 -16.95 -3.16
C LEU A 169 5.81 -17.89 -3.64
N ALA A 170 5.51 -19.18 -3.73
CA ALA A 170 6.42 -20.21 -4.16
C ALA A 170 5.82 -21.11 -5.26
N LYS A 171 6.68 -21.65 -6.13
CA LYS A 171 6.34 -22.68 -7.10
C LYS A 171 6.46 -24.05 -6.44
N HIS A 172 5.47 -24.91 -6.67
CA HIS A 172 5.43 -26.28 -6.23
C HIS A 172 5.15 -27.19 -7.44
N GLU A 173 5.34 -28.49 -7.32
CA GLU A 173 5.14 -29.45 -8.41
C GLU A 173 3.70 -29.48 -8.96
N ASP A 174 2.70 -29.16 -8.12
CA ASP A 174 1.28 -29.14 -8.46
C ASP A 174 0.71 -27.72 -8.67
N GLY A 175 1.56 -26.67 -8.78
CA GLY A 175 1.13 -25.29 -9.03
C GLY A 175 1.86 -24.25 -8.19
N TYR A 176 1.14 -23.23 -7.72
CA TYR A 176 1.70 -22.17 -6.88
C TYR A 176 1.08 -22.19 -5.50
N LYS A 177 1.81 -21.75 -4.50
CA LYS A 177 1.32 -21.69 -3.11
C LYS A 177 1.79 -20.42 -2.43
N PHE A 178 0.92 -19.83 -1.61
CA PHE A 178 1.39 -18.96 -0.55
C PHE A 178 1.74 -19.81 0.67
N VAL A 179 2.96 -19.65 1.15
CA VAL A 179 3.44 -20.32 2.35
C VAL A 179 3.81 -19.31 3.43
N LEU A 180 3.53 -19.64 4.66
CA LEU A 180 3.89 -18.87 5.84
C LEU A 180 5.35 -19.11 6.21
N VAL A 181 6.12 -18.06 6.34
CA VAL A 181 7.49 -18.08 6.82
C VAL A 181 7.61 -17.14 8.02
N SER A 182 8.13 -17.61 9.13
CA SER A 182 8.52 -16.75 10.25
C SER A 182 9.85 -16.08 9.94
N SER A 183 9.97 -14.78 10.17
CA SER A 183 11.19 -14.01 9.87
C SER A 183 12.43 -14.51 10.62
N GLY A 184 12.24 -15.12 11.79
CA GLY A 184 13.29 -15.70 12.62
C GLY A 184 13.62 -17.16 12.34
N SER A 185 13.06 -17.79 11.28
CA SER A 185 13.34 -19.18 10.96
C SER A 185 14.77 -19.40 10.47
N ASP A 186 15.33 -20.56 10.79
CA ASP A 186 16.64 -20.96 10.26
C ASP A 186 16.61 -20.97 8.72
N GLY A 187 17.65 -20.45 8.10
CA GLY A 187 17.74 -20.33 6.63
C GLY A 187 17.08 -19.08 6.06
N VAL A 188 16.41 -18.25 6.86
CA VAL A 188 15.86 -16.95 6.44
C VAL A 188 16.88 -15.85 6.69
N THR A 189 17.13 -15.03 5.66
CA THR A 189 17.95 -13.82 5.76
C THR A 189 17.20 -12.64 5.16
N ILE A 190 17.05 -11.58 5.95
CA ILE A 190 16.38 -10.35 5.53
C ILE A 190 17.43 -9.25 5.43
N LYS A 191 17.53 -8.62 4.26
CA LYS A 191 18.48 -7.54 3.98
C LYS A 191 17.74 -6.26 3.64
N GLU A 192 18.07 -5.17 4.31
CA GLU A 192 17.56 -3.86 3.98
C GLU A 192 17.93 -3.47 2.54
N THR A 193 16.98 -2.88 1.83
CA THR A 193 17.19 -2.36 0.48
C THR A 193 16.94 -0.87 0.45
N THR A 194 17.82 -0.12 -0.20
CA THR A 194 17.61 1.32 -0.38
C THR A 194 16.39 1.55 -1.29
N SER A 195 15.34 2.14 -0.72
CA SER A 195 14.13 2.53 -1.45
C SER A 195 14.14 4.03 -1.73
N LEU A 196 13.54 4.43 -2.87
CA LEU A 196 13.29 5.83 -3.16
C LEU A 196 12.31 6.44 -2.16
N ASP A 197 11.22 5.73 -1.85
CA ASP A 197 10.30 6.05 -0.77
C ASP A 197 10.77 5.38 0.54
N GLN A 198 11.41 6.17 1.38
CA GLN A 198 11.89 5.71 2.68
C GLN A 198 10.78 5.67 3.75
N THR A 199 9.59 6.22 3.46
CA THR A 199 8.42 6.07 4.35
C THR A 199 7.77 4.69 4.24
N ARG A 200 8.20 3.90 3.22
CA ARG A 200 7.83 2.51 3.02
C ARG A 200 9.10 1.66 2.88
N PRO A 201 9.74 1.30 4.00
CA PRO A 201 10.96 0.50 4.00
C PRO A 201 10.80 -0.81 3.24
N MET A 202 11.81 -1.14 2.43
CA MET A 202 11.84 -2.36 1.62
C MET A 202 13.02 -3.24 2.04
N CYS A 203 12.87 -4.56 1.82
CA CYS A 203 13.90 -5.56 2.07
C CYS A 203 14.00 -6.55 0.92
N GLU A 204 15.14 -7.24 0.84
CA GLU A 204 15.30 -8.50 0.12
C GLU A 204 15.21 -9.65 1.11
N LEU A 205 14.57 -10.74 0.70
CA LEU A 205 14.40 -11.96 1.48
C LEU A 205 15.14 -13.09 0.77
N GLU A 206 16.15 -13.69 1.43
CA GLU A 206 16.83 -14.88 0.98
C GLU A 206 16.38 -16.07 1.85
N MET A 207 16.03 -17.17 1.21
CA MET A 207 15.59 -18.41 1.85
C MET A 207 16.47 -19.56 1.35
N SER A 208 17.18 -20.20 2.28
CA SER A 208 18.11 -21.30 1.99
C SER A 208 17.68 -22.53 2.80
N ASP A 209 17.00 -23.45 2.11
CA ASP A 209 16.52 -24.70 2.68
C ASP A 209 15.70 -24.54 3.98
N VAL A 210 14.80 -23.55 3.99
CA VAL A 210 13.94 -23.26 5.12
C VAL A 210 12.97 -24.41 5.31
N VAL A 211 13.03 -25.06 6.48
CA VAL A 211 12.15 -26.20 6.83
C VAL A 211 10.82 -25.67 7.33
N LEU A 212 9.74 -26.09 6.67
CA LEU A 212 8.37 -25.70 6.99
C LEU A 212 7.53 -26.93 7.34
N GLY A 213 6.60 -26.74 8.29
CA GLY A 213 5.63 -27.79 8.64
C GLY A 213 4.63 -28.06 7.52
N SER A 214 3.92 -29.19 7.62
CA SER A 214 2.87 -29.55 6.64
C SER A 214 1.69 -28.58 6.63
N ASP A 215 1.54 -27.76 7.65
CA ASP A 215 0.51 -26.75 7.85
C ASP A 215 0.94 -25.34 7.37
N ALA A 216 2.15 -25.21 6.81
CA ALA A 216 2.69 -23.90 6.37
C ALA A 216 1.97 -23.30 5.15
N VAL A 217 1.21 -24.09 4.39
CA VAL A 217 0.49 -23.62 3.21
C VAL A 217 -0.72 -22.81 3.63
N LEU A 218 -0.71 -21.51 3.32
CA LEU A 218 -1.81 -20.58 3.53
C LEU A 218 -2.89 -20.76 2.46
N ILE A 219 -2.50 -20.63 1.19
CA ILE A 219 -3.39 -20.72 0.03
C ILE A 219 -2.73 -21.58 -1.06
N GLU A 220 -3.50 -22.48 -1.65
CA GLU A 220 -3.17 -23.15 -2.90
C GLU A 220 -3.69 -22.34 -4.07
N LEU A 221 -2.83 -22.05 -5.04
CA LEU A 221 -3.15 -21.12 -6.13
C LEU A 221 -3.23 -21.88 -7.46
N ASP A 222 -4.19 -21.47 -8.29
CA ASP A 222 -4.27 -21.89 -9.69
C ASP A 222 -3.15 -21.26 -10.57
N ALA A 223 -3.13 -21.63 -11.84
CA ALA A 223 -2.13 -21.13 -12.80
C ALA A 223 -2.25 -19.61 -13.03
N GLU A 224 -3.45 -19.06 -12.94
CA GLU A 224 -3.75 -17.64 -13.10
C GLU A 224 -3.57 -16.82 -11.81
N LEU A 225 -3.21 -17.46 -10.68
CA LEU A 225 -3.10 -16.84 -9.35
C LEU A 225 -4.38 -16.12 -8.92
N SER A 226 -5.56 -16.70 -9.18
CA SER A 226 -6.86 -16.05 -9.01
C SER A 226 -7.07 -15.50 -7.60
N GLU A 227 -6.76 -16.26 -6.54
CA GLU A 227 -6.90 -15.79 -5.16
C GLU A 227 -5.92 -14.64 -4.83
N TRP A 228 -4.71 -14.68 -5.39
CA TRP A 228 -3.80 -13.53 -5.27
C TRP A 228 -4.33 -12.31 -6.01
N ASN A 229 -4.90 -12.47 -7.19
CA ASN A 229 -5.47 -11.36 -7.96
C ASN A 229 -6.64 -10.68 -7.22
N LYS A 230 -7.47 -11.43 -6.48
CA LYS A 230 -8.50 -10.86 -5.59
C LYS A 230 -7.87 -9.98 -4.52
N VAL A 231 -6.90 -10.49 -3.78
CA VAL A 231 -6.16 -9.70 -2.76
C VAL A 231 -5.49 -8.47 -3.37
N LYS A 232 -4.83 -8.64 -4.52
CA LYS A 232 -4.19 -7.53 -5.24
C LYS A 232 -5.18 -6.44 -5.65
N ASN A 233 -6.36 -6.82 -6.15
CA ASN A 233 -7.38 -5.85 -6.57
C ASN A 233 -7.91 -5.03 -5.38
N ILE A 234 -8.15 -5.65 -4.23
CA ILE A 234 -8.46 -4.94 -2.98
C ILE A 234 -7.33 -3.97 -2.63
N ALA A 235 -6.09 -4.45 -2.59
CA ALA A 235 -4.92 -3.64 -2.25
C ALA A 235 -4.71 -2.45 -3.21
N LEU A 236 -5.00 -2.61 -4.50
CA LEU A 236 -4.95 -1.52 -5.49
C LEU A 236 -6.00 -0.42 -5.21
N GLY A 237 -7.18 -0.79 -4.74
CA GLY A 237 -8.19 0.16 -4.27
C GLY A 237 -7.69 0.99 -3.08
N TYR A 238 -7.13 0.33 -2.07
CA TYR A 238 -6.54 1.00 -0.89
C TYR A 238 -5.35 1.89 -1.28
N LEU A 239 -4.47 1.43 -2.17
CA LEU A 239 -3.36 2.22 -2.69
C LEU A 239 -3.85 3.47 -3.44
N ALA A 240 -4.91 3.36 -4.23
CA ALA A 240 -5.50 4.50 -4.93
C ALA A 240 -6.06 5.54 -3.94
N MET A 241 -6.71 5.10 -2.87
CA MET A 241 -7.19 6.00 -1.80
C MET A 241 -6.02 6.68 -1.08
N GLU A 242 -4.94 5.96 -0.78
CA GLU A 242 -3.70 6.55 -0.21
C GLU A 242 -3.11 7.61 -1.13
N GLN A 243 -3.05 7.36 -2.45
CA GLN A 243 -2.56 8.32 -3.45
C GLN A 243 -3.45 9.56 -3.55
N VAL A 244 -4.76 9.42 -3.38
CA VAL A 244 -5.70 10.55 -3.29
C VAL A 244 -5.40 11.44 -2.09
N GLY A 245 -5.21 10.86 -0.91
CA GLY A 245 -4.85 11.59 0.30
C GLY A 245 -3.51 12.33 0.17
N ALA A 246 -2.51 11.66 -0.36
CA ALA A 246 -1.19 12.26 -0.62
C ALA A 246 -1.26 13.39 -1.65
N SER A 247 -2.10 13.24 -2.68
CA SER A 247 -2.36 14.31 -3.67
C SER A 247 -3.04 15.52 -3.05
N GLN A 248 -3.97 15.29 -2.12
CA GLN A 248 -4.63 16.38 -1.37
C GLN A 248 -3.60 17.14 -0.53
N ALA A 249 -2.71 16.46 0.18
CA ALA A 249 -1.63 17.09 0.95
C ALA A 249 -0.73 17.97 0.07
N CYS A 250 -0.36 17.48 -1.13
CA CYS A 250 0.42 18.25 -2.09
C CYS A 250 -0.31 19.53 -2.54
N LEU A 251 -1.61 19.46 -2.81
CA LEU A 251 -2.43 20.61 -3.20
C LEU A 251 -2.53 21.63 -2.05
N ASP A 252 -2.75 21.17 -0.82
CA ASP A 252 -2.86 22.03 0.34
C ASP A 252 -1.55 22.76 0.63
N MET A 253 -0.42 22.04 0.60
CA MET A 253 0.91 22.65 0.72
C MET A 253 1.17 23.69 -0.37
N SER A 254 0.87 23.37 -1.64
CA SER A 254 1.07 24.28 -2.77
C SER A 254 0.22 25.54 -2.65
N THR A 255 -1.05 25.40 -2.28
CA THR A 255 -1.96 26.54 -2.13
C THR A 255 -1.60 27.43 -0.95
N GLN A 256 -1.17 26.84 0.16
CA GLN A 256 -0.71 27.57 1.33
C GLN A 256 0.57 28.34 1.03
N TYR A 257 1.58 27.67 0.45
CA TYR A 257 2.83 28.32 0.05
C TYR A 257 2.59 29.43 -0.95
N ALA A 258 1.69 29.25 -1.92
CA ALA A 258 1.35 30.26 -2.92
C ALA A 258 0.73 31.53 -2.31
N LYS A 259 0.01 31.42 -1.18
CA LYS A 259 -0.54 32.56 -0.44
C LYS A 259 0.50 33.30 0.41
N GLU A 260 1.49 32.59 0.92
CA GLU A 260 2.48 33.13 1.89
C GLU A 260 3.76 33.61 1.21
N ARG A 261 4.23 32.94 0.18
CA ARG A 261 5.52 33.24 -0.46
C ARG A 261 5.44 34.53 -1.28
N ILE A 262 6.25 35.52 -0.90
CA ILE A 262 6.34 36.79 -1.61
C ILE A 262 7.50 36.74 -2.62
N GLN A 263 7.21 37.10 -3.89
CA GLN A 263 8.18 37.35 -4.94
C GLN A 263 7.69 38.53 -5.81
N PHE A 264 8.61 39.34 -6.30
CA PHE A 264 8.29 40.56 -7.08
C PHE A 264 7.27 41.46 -6.37
N GLY A 265 7.37 41.56 -5.03
CA GLY A 265 6.56 42.46 -4.20
C GLY A 265 5.12 41.99 -3.92
N ARG A 266 4.74 40.74 -4.26
CA ARG A 266 3.40 40.17 -4.02
C ARG A 266 3.45 38.65 -3.83
N PRO A 267 2.40 38.04 -3.24
CA PRO A 267 2.29 36.58 -3.14
C PRO A 267 2.39 35.91 -4.50
N ILE A 268 3.10 34.76 -4.58
CA ILE A 268 3.26 34.04 -5.86
C ILE A 268 1.92 33.53 -6.41
N GLY A 269 0.94 33.27 -5.56
CA GLY A 269 -0.43 32.90 -5.94
C GLY A 269 -1.19 34.01 -6.70
N SER A 270 -0.67 35.24 -6.76
CA SER A 270 -1.22 36.29 -7.61
C SER A 270 -0.82 36.17 -9.09
N PHE A 271 0.12 35.28 -9.43
CA PHE A 271 0.53 35.04 -10.80
C PHE A 271 -0.31 33.92 -11.44
N GLN A 272 -0.85 34.17 -12.64
CA GLN A 272 -1.72 33.22 -13.35
C GLN A 272 -1.08 31.83 -13.53
N ALA A 273 0.23 31.78 -13.78
CA ALA A 273 0.94 30.50 -13.93
C ALA A 273 0.78 29.60 -12.68
N ILE A 274 0.94 30.16 -11.48
CA ILE A 274 0.76 29.43 -10.22
C ILE A 274 -0.71 29.10 -9.97
N GLN A 275 -1.63 30.03 -10.24
CA GLN A 275 -3.07 29.80 -10.12
C GLN A 275 -3.52 28.63 -10.99
N HIS A 276 -3.05 28.57 -12.25
CA HIS A 276 -3.42 27.51 -13.19
C HIS A 276 -2.81 26.15 -12.76
N ILE A 277 -1.59 26.12 -12.22
CA ILE A 277 -1.02 24.88 -11.67
C ILE A 277 -1.92 24.35 -10.53
N CYS A 278 -2.24 25.18 -9.54
CA CYS A 278 -3.09 24.75 -8.41
C CYS A 278 -4.51 24.36 -8.87
N ALA A 279 -5.10 25.07 -9.83
CA ALA A 279 -6.40 24.72 -10.40
C ALA A 279 -6.38 23.36 -11.13
N ASN A 280 -5.32 23.10 -11.91
CA ASN A 280 -5.14 21.81 -12.58
C ASN A 280 -4.92 20.66 -11.57
N MET A 281 -4.13 20.89 -10.49
CA MET A 281 -3.98 19.94 -9.40
C MET A 281 -5.34 19.57 -8.79
N LEU A 282 -6.20 20.57 -8.51
CA LEU A 282 -7.54 20.34 -7.98
C LEU A 282 -8.41 19.51 -8.94
N MET A 283 -8.44 19.86 -10.23
CA MET A 283 -9.23 19.14 -11.22
C MET A 283 -8.80 17.67 -11.34
N GLN A 284 -7.50 17.42 -11.37
CA GLN A 284 -6.94 16.07 -11.45
C GLN A 284 -7.24 15.27 -10.16
N LEU A 285 -7.11 15.91 -8.99
CA LEU A 285 -7.43 15.30 -7.71
C LEU A 285 -8.90 14.88 -7.62
N GLU A 286 -9.85 15.75 -8.00
CA GLU A 286 -11.29 15.42 -7.96
C GLU A 286 -11.64 14.27 -8.91
N SER A 287 -10.99 14.22 -10.08
CA SER A 287 -11.13 13.07 -10.99
C SER A 287 -10.55 11.79 -10.38
N SER A 288 -9.37 11.88 -9.73
CA SER A 288 -8.71 10.76 -9.05
C SER A 288 -9.56 10.23 -7.89
N LYS A 289 -10.17 11.10 -7.08
CA LYS A 289 -11.13 10.72 -6.03
C LYS A 289 -12.25 9.87 -6.61
N SER A 290 -12.86 10.31 -7.71
CA SER A 290 -13.96 9.57 -8.32
C SER A 290 -13.56 8.15 -8.73
N VAL A 291 -12.38 7.98 -9.31
CA VAL A 291 -11.85 6.68 -9.73
C VAL A 291 -11.48 5.79 -8.54
N ALA A 292 -10.80 6.35 -7.53
CA ALA A 292 -10.40 5.60 -6.33
C ALA A 292 -11.61 5.11 -5.52
N TYR A 293 -12.60 5.99 -5.29
CA TYR A 293 -13.84 5.62 -4.62
C TYR A 293 -14.66 4.59 -5.41
N SER A 294 -14.61 4.61 -6.75
CA SER A 294 -15.23 3.56 -7.56
C SER A 294 -14.60 2.20 -7.28
N ALA A 295 -13.26 2.13 -7.23
CA ALA A 295 -12.53 0.88 -7.03
C ALA A 295 -12.77 0.22 -5.67
N VAL A 296 -13.05 1.00 -4.61
CA VAL A 296 -13.32 0.45 -3.26
C VAL A 296 -14.81 0.19 -2.99
N ARG A 297 -15.69 0.54 -3.92
CA ARG A 297 -17.14 0.36 -3.81
C ARG A 297 -17.70 -0.76 -4.69
N VAL A 298 -16.87 -1.40 -5.48
CA VAL A 298 -17.29 -2.53 -6.31
C VAL A 298 -17.78 -3.70 -5.45
N ASP A 299 -18.67 -4.49 -6.00
CA ASP A 299 -19.00 -5.79 -5.43
C ASP A 299 -17.87 -6.78 -5.74
N TYR A 300 -17.06 -7.09 -4.74
CA TYR A 300 -15.92 -7.99 -4.88
C TYR A 300 -16.31 -9.44 -5.25
N SER A 301 -17.61 -9.75 -5.36
CA SER A 301 -18.09 -11.01 -5.93
C SER A 301 -18.10 -11.02 -7.45
N ASP A 302 -18.03 -9.85 -8.13
CA ASP A 302 -17.84 -9.73 -9.58
C ASP A 302 -16.37 -9.52 -9.90
N ASP A 303 -15.69 -10.61 -10.27
CA ASP A 303 -14.23 -10.58 -10.54
C ASP A 303 -13.87 -9.64 -11.70
N VAL A 304 -14.70 -9.55 -12.75
CA VAL A 304 -14.42 -8.70 -13.93
C VAL A 304 -14.59 -7.22 -13.61
N GLU A 305 -15.67 -6.83 -12.92
CA GLU A 305 -15.89 -5.45 -12.52
C GLU A 305 -14.82 -4.98 -11.52
N THR A 306 -14.47 -5.86 -10.59
CA THR A 306 -13.43 -5.62 -9.58
C THR A 306 -12.06 -5.40 -10.24
N GLU A 307 -11.66 -6.29 -11.16
CA GLU A 307 -10.39 -6.16 -11.88
C GLU A 307 -10.36 -4.90 -12.74
N MET A 308 -11.43 -4.62 -13.50
CA MET A 308 -11.53 -3.40 -14.31
C MET A 308 -11.37 -2.14 -13.45
N SER A 309 -12.11 -2.03 -12.36
CA SER A 309 -12.11 -0.86 -11.48
C SER A 309 -10.76 -0.66 -10.79
N SER A 310 -10.12 -1.74 -10.32
CA SER A 310 -8.81 -1.68 -9.67
C SER A 310 -7.70 -1.31 -10.66
N MET A 311 -7.73 -1.81 -11.90
CA MET A 311 -6.77 -1.45 -12.95
C MET A 311 -6.94 0.01 -13.39
N LEU A 312 -8.19 0.51 -13.52
CA LEU A 312 -8.46 1.93 -13.78
C LEU A 312 -7.89 2.81 -12.67
N ALA A 313 -8.13 2.45 -11.40
CA ALA A 313 -7.62 3.18 -10.25
C ALA A 313 -6.08 3.17 -10.21
N LYS A 314 -5.46 2.02 -10.41
CA LYS A 314 -4.00 1.89 -10.49
C LYS A 314 -3.40 2.76 -11.58
N SER A 315 -3.96 2.71 -12.78
CA SER A 315 -3.44 3.50 -13.90
C SER A 315 -3.58 5.00 -13.65
N TYR A 316 -4.81 5.44 -13.35
CA TYR A 316 -5.13 6.86 -13.29
C TYR A 316 -4.59 7.56 -12.03
N CYS A 317 -4.84 6.99 -10.83
CA CYS A 317 -4.43 7.63 -9.57
C CYS A 317 -2.90 7.71 -9.44
N SER A 318 -2.15 6.69 -9.92
CA SER A 318 -0.68 6.75 -9.90
C SER A 318 -0.12 7.84 -10.81
N GLU A 319 -0.68 8.04 -12.01
CA GLU A 319 -0.24 9.10 -12.93
C GLU A 319 -0.60 10.49 -12.39
N VAL A 320 -1.80 10.64 -11.84
CA VAL A 320 -2.26 11.89 -11.21
C VAL A 320 -1.40 12.25 -10.02
N PHE A 321 -1.12 11.31 -9.11
CA PHE A 321 -0.28 11.58 -7.95
C PHE A 321 1.14 11.97 -8.35
N ASN A 322 1.76 11.29 -9.33
CA ASN A 322 3.07 11.68 -9.87
C ASN A 322 3.05 13.12 -10.42
N LYS A 323 1.99 13.48 -11.16
CA LYS A 323 1.85 14.83 -11.72
C LYS A 323 1.67 15.88 -10.63
N ILE A 324 0.76 15.65 -9.68
CA ILE A 324 0.46 16.58 -8.58
C ILE A 324 1.68 16.77 -7.67
N ALA A 325 2.40 15.69 -7.34
CA ALA A 325 3.61 15.77 -6.53
C ALA A 325 4.73 16.55 -7.27
N GLY A 326 4.86 16.38 -8.58
CA GLY A 326 5.77 17.17 -9.39
C GLY A 326 5.38 18.65 -9.45
N ASP A 327 4.09 18.96 -9.60
CA ASP A 327 3.57 20.33 -9.57
C ASP A 327 3.76 20.99 -8.20
N ASN A 328 3.61 20.22 -7.11
CA ASN A 328 3.93 20.68 -5.76
C ASN A 328 5.39 21.11 -5.62
N ILE A 329 6.33 20.30 -6.10
CA ILE A 329 7.75 20.70 -6.18
C ILE A 329 7.92 21.99 -7.00
N GLN A 330 7.27 22.09 -8.15
CA GLN A 330 7.37 23.25 -9.03
C GLN A 330 6.87 24.53 -8.37
N VAL A 331 5.76 24.49 -7.62
CA VAL A 331 5.21 25.64 -6.89
C VAL A 331 6.15 26.12 -5.78
N HIS A 332 6.79 25.19 -5.07
CA HIS A 332 7.76 25.49 -4.01
C HIS A 332 9.13 25.94 -4.58
N GLY A 333 9.45 25.54 -5.82
CA GLY A 333 10.76 25.82 -6.42
C GLY A 333 11.89 25.11 -5.68
N GLY A 334 13.03 25.77 -5.51
CA GLY A 334 14.23 25.15 -4.94
C GLY A 334 14.04 24.50 -3.57
N ILE A 335 13.24 25.10 -2.68
CA ILE A 335 13.00 24.54 -1.33
C ILE A 335 12.26 23.21 -1.38
N GLY A 336 11.38 22.98 -2.37
CA GLY A 336 10.63 21.74 -2.50
C GLY A 336 11.51 20.48 -2.71
N PHE A 337 12.75 20.66 -3.15
CA PHE A 337 13.74 19.59 -3.30
C PHE A 337 14.69 19.40 -2.14
N THR A 338 14.66 20.31 -1.17
CA THR A 338 15.56 20.24 0.01
C THR A 338 14.94 19.37 1.12
N TRP A 339 15.79 18.90 2.01
CA TRP A 339 15.37 18.19 3.23
C TRP A 339 14.69 19.10 4.27
N GLU A 340 14.56 20.38 3.98
CA GLU A 340 13.87 21.36 4.84
C GLU A 340 12.36 21.40 4.62
N HIS A 341 11.84 20.71 3.56
CA HIS A 341 10.43 20.76 3.19
C HIS A 341 9.90 19.38 2.77
N PRO A 342 8.70 18.95 3.22
CA PRO A 342 8.19 17.61 3.00
C PRO A 342 7.77 17.30 1.55
N ALA A 343 7.71 18.27 0.64
CA ALA A 343 7.27 18.07 -0.73
C ALA A 343 8.04 16.96 -1.47
N HIS A 344 9.36 16.82 -1.22
CA HIS A 344 10.17 15.78 -1.84
C HIS A 344 9.78 14.36 -1.40
N LEU A 345 9.25 14.18 -0.16
CA LEU A 345 8.80 12.88 0.33
C LEU A 345 7.60 12.40 -0.51
N TYR A 346 6.62 13.29 -0.75
CA TYR A 346 5.47 12.97 -1.60
C TYR A 346 5.87 12.67 -3.04
N PHE A 347 6.86 13.38 -3.59
CA PHE A 347 7.36 13.12 -4.93
C PHE A 347 8.04 11.74 -5.03
N LYS A 348 8.87 11.37 -4.04
CA LYS A 348 9.52 10.06 -3.95
C LYS A 348 8.47 8.94 -3.80
N LYS A 349 7.48 9.15 -2.90
CA LYS A 349 6.38 8.21 -2.67
C LYS A 349 5.55 8.02 -3.95
N ALA A 350 5.19 9.09 -4.65
CA ALA A 350 4.41 8.99 -5.88
C ALA A 350 5.10 8.09 -6.92
N LYS A 351 6.43 8.23 -7.05
CA LYS A 351 7.21 7.41 -7.96
C LYS A 351 7.25 5.94 -7.52
N SER A 352 7.46 5.67 -6.24
CA SER A 352 7.47 4.32 -5.68
C SER A 352 6.10 3.65 -5.81
N ASP A 353 5.03 4.33 -5.40
CA ASP A 353 3.66 3.82 -5.48
C ASP A 353 3.22 3.50 -6.92
N SER A 354 3.76 4.22 -7.92
CA SER A 354 3.46 3.93 -9.32
C SER A 354 3.98 2.57 -9.79
N LEU A 355 4.97 2.00 -9.09
CA LEU A 355 5.54 0.69 -9.39
C LEU A 355 4.91 -0.43 -8.57
N LEU A 356 4.41 -0.12 -7.38
CA LEU A 356 3.87 -1.09 -6.43
C LEU A 356 2.65 -1.83 -7.01
N LEU A 357 2.63 -3.17 -6.90
CA LEU A 357 1.60 -4.06 -7.45
C LEU A 357 1.37 -3.94 -8.96
N GLY A 358 2.41 -3.57 -9.70
CA GLY A 358 2.40 -3.37 -11.15
C GLY A 358 2.48 -1.90 -11.56
N THR A 359 2.82 -1.66 -12.79
CA THR A 359 2.94 -0.29 -13.35
C THR A 359 1.62 0.22 -13.95
N PRO A 360 1.43 1.55 -14.11
CA PRO A 360 0.29 2.09 -14.85
C PRO A 360 0.18 1.55 -16.29
N LYS A 361 1.31 1.21 -16.92
CA LYS A 361 1.32 0.61 -18.26
C LYS A 361 0.69 -0.79 -18.22
N LEU A 362 1.15 -1.67 -17.32
CA LEU A 362 0.59 -3.02 -17.15
C LEU A 362 -0.91 -2.97 -16.84
N ALA A 363 -1.35 -2.02 -16.01
CA ALA A 363 -2.76 -1.83 -15.73
C ALA A 363 -3.56 -1.47 -17.00
N ARG A 364 -3.02 -0.60 -17.88
CA ARG A 364 -3.68 -0.27 -19.17
C ARG A 364 -3.69 -1.45 -20.14
N ASP A 365 -2.60 -2.22 -20.20
CA ASP A 365 -2.53 -3.42 -21.03
C ASP A 365 -3.63 -4.40 -20.58
N LYS A 366 -3.81 -4.58 -19.26
CA LYS A 366 -4.89 -5.44 -18.71
C LYS A 366 -6.30 -4.90 -18.99
N ILE A 367 -6.52 -3.59 -18.90
CA ILE A 367 -7.78 -2.96 -19.29
C ILE A 367 -8.11 -3.24 -20.77
N ALA A 368 -7.12 -3.14 -21.66
CA ALA A 368 -7.30 -3.44 -23.08
C ALA A 368 -7.71 -4.91 -23.30
N GLU A 369 -7.09 -5.85 -22.59
CA GLU A 369 -7.51 -7.27 -22.62
C GLU A 369 -8.96 -7.45 -22.17
N LEU A 370 -9.36 -6.85 -21.06
CA LEU A 370 -10.74 -6.93 -20.54
C LEU A 370 -11.77 -6.30 -21.49
N LEU A 371 -11.35 -5.36 -22.32
CA LEU A 371 -12.17 -4.75 -23.38
C LEU A 371 -12.11 -5.52 -24.71
N ASN A 372 -11.36 -6.63 -24.79
CA ASN A 372 -11.13 -7.42 -26.01
C ASN A 372 -10.50 -6.60 -27.16
N LEU A 373 -9.55 -5.72 -26.85
CA LEU A 373 -8.81 -4.89 -27.81
C LEU A 373 -7.45 -5.50 -28.17
#